data_12f9ead747720e14006f0197d8f06c02
#
_entry.id   12f9ead747720e14006f0197d8f06c02
#
_cell.length_a   1.000
_cell.length_b   1.000
_cell.length_c   1.000
_cell.angle_alpha   90.00
_cell.angle_beta   90.00
_cell.angle_gamma   90.00
#
_symmetry.space_group_name_H-M   'P 1'
#
loop_
_entity.id
_entity.type
_entity.pdbx_description
1 polymer ?
#
loop_
_entity_poly.entity_id
_entity_poly.type
_entity_poly.pdbx_seq_one_letter_code
_entity_poly.pdbx_strand_id
1 'polypeptide(L)'
;YVSNAEFGKVSASDNKVFSVVNYHLSRKTSDKTQNVSIPDTAKAVVSYKNQCGVLLDNGTVQVYESSDFDEKKTADNNNHSDSSNSDNRAVNSDYIISDGMIYGIYSGETVADFKAKTSADAVYKSDGSVAKSGKLKTGFTTVINSKTYTIAVCGDVTGEGNVNSKDVTLLQKHLCGNAKLSGAFLKAADFNLDGKVDNRDLVLISRQKD
;
A
#
# COMPACT_ATOMS: atom_id res chain seq x y z
N TYR A 1 20.37 -11.14 -10.92
CA TYR A 1 19.89 -10.35 -12.06
C TYR A 1 18.74 -9.50 -11.56
N VAL A 2 18.97 -8.19 -11.35
CA VAL A 2 17.92 -7.23 -11.02
C VAL A 2 17.52 -6.56 -12.32
N SER A 3 16.54 -7.13 -13.01
CA SER A 3 15.92 -6.48 -14.15
C SER A 3 14.91 -5.46 -13.65
N ASN A 4 15.05 -4.21 -14.06
CA ASN A 4 14.17 -3.06 -13.82
C ASN A 4 14.24 -2.36 -12.44
N ALA A 5 15.34 -2.44 -11.70
CA ALA A 5 15.58 -1.50 -10.61
C ALA A 5 16.11 -0.18 -11.19
N GLU A 6 15.41 0.92 -10.96
CA GLU A 6 15.96 2.24 -11.24
C GLU A 6 17.26 2.44 -10.44
N PHE A 7 18.27 3.00 -11.10
CA PHE A 7 19.58 3.23 -10.51
C PHE A 7 19.42 4.08 -9.24
N GLY A 8 19.96 3.60 -8.10
CA GLY A 8 19.84 4.28 -6.81
C GLY A 8 18.76 3.74 -5.86
N LYS A 9 17.88 2.87 -6.34
CA LYS A 9 16.82 2.26 -5.50
C LYS A 9 17.15 0.85 -5.00
N VAL A 10 18.39 0.39 -5.18
CA VAL A 10 18.90 -0.89 -4.68
C VAL A 10 20.24 -0.68 -4.01
N SER A 11 20.41 -1.25 -2.83
CA SER A 11 21.68 -1.29 -2.09
C SER A 11 21.85 -2.63 -1.42
N ALA A 12 23.09 -3.07 -1.22
CA ALA A 12 23.39 -4.35 -0.59
C ALA A 12 24.47 -4.19 0.49
N SER A 13 24.27 -4.84 1.63
CA SER A 13 25.22 -4.90 2.76
C SER A 13 24.97 -6.17 3.57
N ASP A 14 26.04 -6.85 4.02
CA ASP A 14 25.98 -8.00 4.92
C ASP A 14 25.01 -9.10 4.47
N ASN A 15 25.12 -9.55 3.21
CA ASN A 15 24.23 -10.55 2.59
C ASN A 15 22.73 -10.16 2.56
N LYS A 16 22.42 -8.89 2.67
CA LYS A 16 21.08 -8.33 2.54
C LYS A 16 21.02 -7.42 1.34
N VAL A 17 19.96 -7.53 0.56
CA VAL A 17 19.65 -6.61 -0.54
C VAL A 17 18.45 -5.77 -0.13
N PHE A 18 18.61 -4.46 -0.18
CA PHE A 18 17.55 -3.50 0.05
C PHE A 18 17.11 -2.92 -1.29
N SER A 19 15.83 -2.89 -1.51
CA SER A 19 15.24 -2.28 -2.69
C SER A 19 13.97 -1.54 -2.34
N VAL A 20 13.67 -0.47 -3.07
CA VAL A 20 12.40 0.22 -2.95
C VAL A 20 11.57 -0.04 -4.19
N VAL A 21 10.38 -0.59 -3.98
CA VAL A 21 9.39 -0.82 -5.02
C VAL A 21 8.03 -0.39 -4.46
N ASN A 22 7.32 0.48 -5.18
CA ASN A 22 5.95 0.87 -4.86
C ASN A 22 5.75 1.28 -3.39
N TYR A 23 6.52 2.23 -2.89
CA TYR A 23 6.43 2.74 -1.50
C TYR A 23 6.77 1.71 -0.42
N HIS A 24 7.39 0.60 -0.78
CA HIS A 24 7.89 -0.39 0.15
C HIS A 24 9.41 -0.48 0.08
N LEU A 25 10.06 -0.38 1.22
CA LEU A 25 11.45 -0.77 1.39
C LEU A 25 11.48 -2.27 1.67
N SER A 26 12.01 -3.03 0.72
CA SER A 26 12.18 -4.49 0.85
C SER A 26 13.58 -4.81 1.30
N ARG A 27 13.70 -5.70 2.29
CA ARG A 27 14.95 -6.36 2.68
C ARG A 27 14.88 -7.82 2.26
N LYS A 28 15.76 -8.23 1.34
CA LYS A 28 15.91 -9.63 0.91
C LYS A 28 17.17 -10.23 1.51
N THR A 29 17.02 -11.39 2.16
CA THR A 29 18.10 -12.27 2.61
C THR A 29 18.09 -13.56 1.77
N SER A 30 19.00 -14.53 2.07
CA SER A 30 18.95 -15.86 1.43
C SER A 30 17.60 -16.55 1.60
N ASP A 31 16.93 -16.33 2.72
CA ASP A 31 15.84 -17.18 3.19
C ASP A 31 14.47 -16.49 3.09
N LYS A 32 14.42 -15.16 3.15
CA LYS A 32 13.16 -14.42 3.15
C LYS A 32 13.25 -13.02 2.56
N THR A 33 12.12 -12.50 2.14
CA THR A 33 11.92 -11.08 1.82
C THR A 33 10.96 -10.48 2.84
N GLN A 34 11.31 -9.32 3.37
CA GLN A 34 10.52 -8.57 4.35
C GLN A 34 10.36 -7.14 3.85
N ASN A 35 9.21 -6.54 4.10
CA ASN A 35 8.87 -5.22 3.59
C ASN A 35 8.48 -4.27 4.73
N VAL A 36 8.81 -3.00 4.56
CA VAL A 36 8.39 -1.89 5.41
C VAL A 36 7.81 -0.81 4.51
N SER A 37 6.66 -0.26 4.87
CA SER A 37 6.07 0.86 4.15
C SER A 37 6.89 2.13 4.38
N ILE A 38 7.11 2.91 3.33
CA ILE A 38 7.77 4.21 3.40
C ILE A 38 6.77 5.32 3.07
N PRO A 39 6.83 6.48 3.74
CA PRO A 39 5.77 7.50 3.67
C PRO A 39 5.77 8.32 2.37
N ASP A 40 6.79 8.16 1.52
CA ASP A 40 6.92 8.93 0.28
C ASP A 40 7.75 8.15 -0.74
N THR A 41 7.77 8.60 -1.99
CA THR A 41 8.62 8.00 -3.01
C THR A 41 10.10 8.15 -2.66
N ALA A 42 10.85 7.06 -2.85
CA ALA A 42 12.27 7.07 -2.61
C ALA A 42 13.06 7.45 -3.88
N LYS A 43 14.00 8.37 -3.72
CA LYS A 43 15.01 8.72 -4.74
C LYS A 43 16.18 7.79 -4.72
N ALA A 44 16.61 7.40 -3.53
CA ALA A 44 17.79 6.56 -3.36
C ALA A 44 17.68 5.72 -2.09
N VAL A 45 18.36 4.59 -2.11
CA VAL A 45 18.54 3.70 -0.96
C VAL A 45 20.03 3.44 -0.78
N VAL A 46 20.52 3.55 0.44
CA VAL A 46 21.89 3.19 0.82
C VAL A 46 21.85 2.29 2.03
N SER A 47 22.61 1.23 2.02
CA SER A 47 22.71 0.31 3.16
C SER A 47 24.13 0.30 3.72
N TYR A 48 24.23 0.22 5.04
CA TYR A 48 25.49 0.05 5.74
C TYR A 48 25.25 -0.81 7.00
N LYS A 49 25.93 -1.95 7.08
CA LYS A 49 25.72 -2.94 8.15
C LYS A 49 24.25 -3.30 8.31
N ASN A 50 23.69 -3.07 9.50
CA ASN A 50 22.31 -3.38 9.84
C ASN A 50 21.32 -2.23 9.60
N GLN A 51 21.76 -1.15 8.98
CA GLN A 51 20.94 0.04 8.73
C GLN A 51 20.74 0.26 7.22
N CYS A 52 19.61 0.84 6.89
CA CYS A 52 19.27 1.27 5.55
C CYS A 52 18.73 2.70 5.57
N GLY A 53 19.41 3.60 4.89
CA GLY A 53 18.97 4.98 4.69
C GLY A 53 18.16 5.09 3.38
N VAL A 54 17.01 5.71 3.44
CA VAL A 54 16.14 5.99 2.29
C VAL A 54 16.02 7.49 2.13
N LEU A 55 16.49 8.02 1.00
CA LEU A 55 16.27 9.41 0.62
C LEU A 55 14.89 9.51 -0.06
N LEU A 56 13.99 10.27 0.51
CA LEU A 56 12.64 10.49 0.01
C LEU A 56 12.59 11.67 -0.98
N ASP A 57 11.54 11.75 -1.79
CA ASP A 57 11.34 12.81 -2.78
C ASP A 57 11.22 14.20 -2.15
N ASN A 58 10.71 14.28 -0.92
CA ASN A 58 10.63 15.51 -0.14
C ASN A 58 11.99 16.00 0.41
N GLY A 59 13.09 15.26 0.12
CA GLY A 59 14.45 15.58 0.57
C GLY A 59 14.80 15.10 1.97
N THR A 60 13.91 14.41 2.67
CA THR A 60 14.24 13.81 3.98
C THR A 60 14.94 12.48 3.82
N VAL A 61 15.77 12.13 4.80
CA VAL A 61 16.39 10.81 4.90
C VAL A 61 15.79 10.09 6.08
N GLN A 62 15.18 8.92 5.82
CA GLN A 62 14.74 8.01 6.86
C GLN A 62 15.74 6.87 7.02
N VAL A 63 16.03 6.49 8.27
CA VAL A 63 16.92 5.38 8.59
C VAL A 63 16.09 4.25 9.17
N TYR A 64 16.25 3.06 8.58
CA TYR A 64 15.63 1.81 9.00
C TYR A 64 16.69 0.87 9.54
N GLU A 65 16.41 0.23 10.66
CA GLU A 65 17.26 -0.78 11.26
C GLU A 65 16.78 -2.19 10.94
N SER A 66 17.60 -3.20 11.16
CA SER A 66 17.18 -4.60 10.96
C SER A 66 15.93 -4.97 11.77
N SER A 67 15.75 -4.38 12.95
CA SER A 67 14.58 -4.57 13.81
C SER A 67 13.27 -4.04 13.20
N ASP A 68 13.33 -3.08 12.29
CA ASP A 68 12.13 -2.52 11.64
C ASP A 68 11.50 -3.50 10.65
N PHE A 69 12.29 -4.49 10.20
CA PHE A 69 11.84 -5.57 9.32
C PHE A 69 11.41 -6.83 10.08
N ASP A 70 11.57 -6.87 11.40
CA ASP A 70 11.17 -8.03 12.21
C ASP A 70 9.69 -7.88 12.63
N GLU A 71 8.91 -8.94 12.46
CA GLU A 71 7.44 -8.98 12.59
C GLU A 71 6.86 -8.47 13.93
N LYS A 72 7.72 -8.10 14.89
CA LYS A 72 7.32 -7.62 16.23
C LYS A 72 7.24 -6.10 16.38
N LYS A 73 7.62 -5.30 15.36
CA LYS A 73 7.73 -3.83 15.49
C LYS A 73 6.91 -3.02 14.48
N THR A 74 5.92 -3.57 13.84
CA THR A 74 4.97 -2.79 13.03
C THR A 74 3.83 -2.16 13.85
N ALA A 75 3.94 -2.17 15.17
CA ALA A 75 3.05 -1.47 16.07
C ALA A 75 3.90 -0.62 17.02
N ASP A 76 4.16 0.63 16.68
CA ASP A 76 4.39 1.76 17.57
C ASP A 76 5.37 2.76 16.97
N ASN A 77 4.86 3.69 16.18
CA ASN A 77 5.30 5.08 16.20
C ASN A 77 4.26 5.99 15.55
N ASN A 78 3.07 6.00 16.10
CA ASN A 78 2.22 7.18 16.07
C ASN A 78 1.62 7.34 17.47
N ASN A 79 2.29 8.19 18.25
CA ASN A 79 1.77 8.68 19.51
C ASN A 79 0.57 9.59 19.21
N HIS A 80 -0.58 8.99 19.05
CA HIS A 80 -1.87 9.63 19.26
C HIS A 80 -2.68 8.73 20.16
N SER A 81 -2.75 9.15 21.42
CA SER A 81 -3.60 8.58 22.43
C SER A 81 -5.05 8.63 21.96
N ASP A 82 -5.60 7.50 21.54
CA ASP A 82 -7.00 7.22 21.81
C ASP A 82 -7.24 5.73 22.00
N SER A 83 -8.07 5.44 22.99
CA SER A 83 -8.33 4.16 23.60
C SER A 83 -9.02 3.18 22.64
N SER A 84 -8.68 1.90 22.86
CA SER A 84 -9.44 0.72 22.47
C SER A 84 -9.53 0.37 20.97
N ASN A 85 -8.59 -0.46 20.50
CA ASN A 85 -8.96 -1.63 19.72
C ASN A 85 -7.85 -2.69 19.69
N SER A 86 -8.06 -3.76 20.42
CA SER A 86 -7.25 -4.98 20.39
C SER A 86 -7.67 -5.87 19.23
N ASP A 87 -7.31 -5.51 17.98
CA ASP A 87 -7.61 -6.32 16.81
C ASP A 87 -6.44 -6.38 15.79
N ASN A 88 -5.19 -6.29 16.30
CA ASN A 88 -4.00 -6.55 15.47
C ASN A 88 -3.65 -8.03 15.53
N ARG A 89 -4.40 -8.88 14.83
CA ARG A 89 -3.99 -10.27 14.60
C ARG A 89 -3.96 -10.57 13.11
N ALA A 90 -2.73 -10.60 12.59
CA ALA A 90 -2.31 -11.27 11.37
C ALA A 90 -3.12 -10.99 10.10
N VAL A 91 -3.06 -9.76 9.61
CA VAL A 91 -3.11 -9.51 8.18
C VAL A 91 -1.67 -9.27 7.75
N ASN A 92 -1.25 -9.94 6.66
CA ASN A 92 0.09 -9.83 6.12
C ASN A 92 0.52 -8.35 6.05
N SER A 93 1.77 -8.05 6.36
CA SER A 93 2.38 -6.71 6.41
C SER A 93 2.28 -5.87 5.11
N ASP A 94 1.66 -6.42 4.07
CA ASP A 94 1.55 -5.78 2.75
C ASP A 94 0.39 -4.80 2.64
N TYR A 95 -0.56 -4.78 3.60
CA TYR A 95 -1.75 -3.92 3.55
C TYR A 95 -1.93 -3.14 4.84
N ILE A 96 -2.57 -1.99 4.74
CA ILE A 96 -2.91 -1.14 5.88
C ILE A 96 -4.37 -1.36 6.24
N ILE A 97 -4.65 -1.61 7.53
CA ILE A 97 -6.00 -1.69 8.05
C ILE A 97 -6.25 -0.53 8.99
N SER A 98 -7.20 0.31 8.66
CA SER A 98 -7.66 1.42 9.49
C SER A 98 -9.09 1.77 9.13
N ASP A 99 -9.85 2.26 10.11
CA ASP A 99 -11.21 2.80 9.93
C ASP A 99 -12.18 1.85 9.20
N GLY A 100 -12.05 0.53 9.44
CA GLY A 100 -12.87 -0.48 8.78
C GLY A 100 -12.56 -0.66 7.30
N MET A 101 -11.40 -0.23 6.84
CA MET A 101 -10.93 -0.37 5.47
C MET A 101 -9.62 -1.12 5.40
N ILE A 102 -9.37 -1.79 4.27
CA ILE A 102 -8.08 -2.36 3.88
C ILE A 102 -7.63 -1.63 2.62
N TYR A 103 -6.45 -1.04 2.66
CA TYR A 103 -5.88 -0.25 1.58
C TYR A 103 -4.36 -0.47 1.45
N GLY A 104 -3.70 0.21 0.51
CA GLY A 104 -2.33 -0.11 0.10
C GLY A 104 -2.28 -1.30 -0.86
N ILE A 105 -3.40 -1.68 -1.44
CA ILE A 105 -3.54 -2.73 -2.44
C ILE A 105 -3.35 -2.09 -3.81
N TYR A 106 -2.43 -2.59 -4.62
CA TYR A 106 -2.19 -2.03 -5.95
C TYR A 106 -3.03 -2.72 -7.03
N SER A 107 -3.27 -1.98 -8.12
CA SER A 107 -4.03 -2.48 -9.27
C SER A 107 -3.40 -3.77 -9.83
N GLY A 108 -4.25 -4.72 -10.21
CA GLY A 108 -3.84 -6.03 -10.71
C GLY A 108 -3.90 -7.15 -9.69
N GLU A 109 -3.97 -6.85 -8.40
CA GLU A 109 -4.17 -7.85 -7.35
C GLU A 109 -5.46 -8.62 -7.58
N THR A 110 -5.38 -9.96 -7.51
CA THR A 110 -6.57 -10.81 -7.68
C THR A 110 -7.22 -11.16 -6.34
N VAL A 111 -8.49 -11.57 -6.39
CA VAL A 111 -9.21 -12.10 -5.23
C VAL A 111 -8.47 -13.30 -4.63
N ALA A 112 -7.84 -14.14 -5.45
CA ALA A 112 -7.11 -15.31 -4.99
C ALA A 112 -5.83 -14.92 -4.25
N ASP A 113 -5.04 -13.98 -4.81
CA ASP A 113 -3.80 -13.50 -4.18
C ASP A 113 -4.10 -12.82 -2.84
N PHE A 114 -5.11 -11.96 -2.82
CA PHE A 114 -5.54 -11.29 -1.60
C PHE A 114 -5.96 -12.27 -0.50
N LYS A 115 -6.77 -13.28 -0.85
CA LYS A 115 -7.19 -14.33 0.10
C LYS A 115 -6.00 -15.13 0.63
N ALA A 116 -5.05 -15.45 -0.23
CA ALA A 116 -3.83 -16.18 0.17
C ALA A 116 -2.98 -15.35 1.15
N LYS A 117 -2.92 -14.02 0.96
CA LYS A 117 -2.15 -13.11 1.81
C LYS A 117 -2.85 -12.74 3.13
N THR A 118 -4.16 -12.68 3.16
CA THR A 118 -4.92 -12.14 4.30
C THR A 118 -5.65 -13.20 5.12
N SER A 119 -5.70 -14.44 4.67
CA SER A 119 -6.56 -15.49 5.25
C SER A 119 -8.04 -15.07 5.31
N ALA A 120 -8.48 -14.24 4.36
CA ALA A 120 -9.86 -13.79 4.28
C ALA A 120 -10.81 -14.95 3.97
N ASP A 121 -11.91 -15.03 4.71
CA ASP A 121 -12.93 -16.06 4.50
C ASP A 121 -13.58 -15.92 3.13
N ALA A 122 -14.00 -14.72 2.80
CA ALA A 122 -14.62 -14.38 1.53
C ALA A 122 -14.37 -12.91 1.14
N VAL A 123 -14.45 -12.65 -0.17
CA VAL A 123 -14.50 -11.30 -0.72
C VAL A 123 -15.86 -11.15 -1.40
N TYR A 124 -16.51 -10.03 -1.16
CA TYR A 124 -17.83 -9.71 -1.69
C TYR A 124 -17.72 -8.50 -2.61
N LYS A 125 -18.45 -8.55 -3.71
CA LYS A 125 -18.61 -7.42 -4.62
C LYS A 125 -19.53 -6.36 -4.01
N SER A 126 -19.60 -5.19 -4.63
CA SER A 126 -20.47 -4.08 -4.18
C SER A 126 -21.96 -4.42 -4.21
N ASP A 127 -22.39 -5.43 -4.96
CA ASP A 127 -23.77 -5.96 -4.98
C ASP A 127 -24.03 -7.03 -3.90
N GLY A 128 -23.05 -7.32 -3.05
CA GLY A 128 -23.13 -8.32 -1.99
C GLY A 128 -22.88 -9.75 -2.46
N SER A 129 -22.70 -10.02 -3.74
CA SER A 129 -22.36 -11.35 -4.24
C SER A 129 -20.91 -11.71 -3.96
N VAL A 130 -20.62 -13.01 -3.78
CA VAL A 130 -19.26 -13.49 -3.54
C VAL A 130 -18.40 -13.32 -4.80
N ALA A 131 -17.26 -12.66 -4.66
CA ALA A 131 -16.23 -12.58 -5.69
C ALA A 131 -15.36 -13.85 -5.63
N LYS A 132 -15.58 -14.80 -6.55
CA LYS A 132 -14.82 -16.06 -6.59
C LYS A 132 -13.46 -15.94 -7.27
N SER A 133 -13.30 -15.00 -8.17
CA SER A 133 -12.11 -14.78 -8.99
C SER A 133 -12.09 -13.37 -9.57
N GLY A 134 -11.02 -13.02 -10.28
CA GLY A 134 -10.82 -11.73 -10.93
C GLY A 134 -10.05 -10.75 -10.09
N LYS A 135 -9.88 -9.53 -10.60
CA LYS A 135 -9.17 -8.45 -9.90
C LYS A 135 -9.99 -7.92 -8.73
N LEU A 136 -9.30 -7.52 -7.67
CA LEU A 136 -9.90 -6.70 -6.62
C LEU A 136 -10.33 -5.35 -7.17
N LYS A 137 -11.34 -4.78 -6.53
CA LYS A 137 -11.89 -3.46 -6.89
C LYS A 137 -12.13 -2.64 -5.63
N THR A 138 -11.97 -1.35 -5.75
CA THR A 138 -12.40 -0.43 -4.71
C THR A 138 -13.90 -0.53 -4.48
N GLY A 139 -14.29 -0.60 -3.20
CA GLY A 139 -15.68 -0.80 -2.80
C GLY A 139 -16.10 -2.27 -2.64
N PHE A 140 -15.24 -3.25 -2.95
CA PHE A 140 -15.46 -4.61 -2.51
C PHE A 140 -15.34 -4.69 -0.99
N THR A 141 -15.91 -5.71 -0.38
CA THR A 141 -15.78 -5.96 1.06
C THR A 141 -15.21 -7.35 1.32
N THR A 142 -14.62 -7.52 2.47
CA THR A 142 -14.08 -8.81 2.91
C THR A 142 -14.37 -9.04 4.38
N VAL A 143 -14.38 -10.29 4.80
CA VAL A 143 -14.49 -10.69 6.21
C VAL A 143 -13.19 -11.35 6.62
N ILE A 144 -12.57 -10.84 7.66
CA ILE A 144 -11.35 -11.38 8.28
C ILE A 144 -11.59 -11.40 9.79
N ASN A 145 -11.42 -12.57 10.41
CA ASN A 145 -11.65 -12.75 11.84
C ASN A 145 -13.03 -12.21 12.30
N SER A 146 -14.08 -12.52 11.54
CA SER A 146 -15.48 -12.10 11.79
C SER A 146 -15.72 -10.59 11.71
N LYS A 147 -14.76 -9.80 11.23
CA LYS A 147 -14.90 -8.36 11.04
C LYS A 147 -14.93 -8.02 9.55
N THR A 148 -15.84 -7.15 9.16
CA THR A 148 -16.00 -6.72 7.76
C THR A 148 -15.15 -5.49 7.49
N TYR A 149 -14.45 -5.50 6.37
CA TYR A 149 -13.63 -4.39 5.89
C TYR A 149 -14.00 -4.03 4.46
N THR A 150 -13.94 -2.75 4.13
CA THR A 150 -14.07 -2.27 2.76
C THR A 150 -12.68 -2.19 2.12
N ILE A 151 -12.57 -2.69 0.90
CA ILE A 151 -11.32 -2.72 0.13
C ILE A 151 -11.16 -1.41 -0.64
N ALA A 152 -9.97 -0.81 -0.58
CA ALA A 152 -9.57 0.30 -1.43
C ALA A 152 -8.30 -0.08 -2.20
N VAL A 153 -8.42 -0.11 -3.53
CA VAL A 153 -7.32 -0.42 -4.46
C VAL A 153 -6.70 0.89 -4.93
N CYS A 154 -5.40 1.08 -4.68
CA CYS A 154 -4.69 2.30 -5.03
C CYS A 154 -4.85 2.65 -6.51
N GLY A 155 -5.34 3.84 -6.78
CA GLY A 155 -5.59 4.37 -8.12
C GLY A 155 -6.93 3.98 -8.74
N ASP A 156 -7.61 2.93 -8.27
CA ASP A 156 -8.95 2.55 -8.74
C ASP A 156 -10.03 3.41 -8.06
N VAL A 157 -10.06 4.68 -8.44
CA VAL A 157 -10.93 5.70 -7.87
C VAL A 157 -12.38 5.55 -8.34
N THR A 158 -12.59 4.86 -9.44
CA THR A 158 -13.92 4.57 -10.00
C THR A 158 -14.52 3.25 -9.49
N GLY A 159 -13.69 2.32 -8.97
CA GLY A 159 -14.11 1.01 -8.51
C GLY A 159 -14.37 0.02 -9.65
N GLU A 160 -13.79 0.26 -10.84
CA GLU A 160 -13.95 -0.69 -11.96
C GLU A 160 -12.86 -1.78 -11.99
N GLY A 161 -11.82 -1.66 -11.12
CA GLY A 161 -10.76 -2.65 -10.94
C GLY A 161 -9.56 -2.48 -11.88
N ASN A 162 -9.51 -1.40 -12.61
CA ASN A 162 -8.37 -0.99 -13.43
C ASN A 162 -8.04 0.47 -13.15
N VAL A 163 -6.77 0.85 -13.29
CA VAL A 163 -6.36 2.25 -13.22
C VAL A 163 -6.25 2.80 -14.63
N ASN A 164 -7.10 3.75 -14.98
CA ASN A 164 -7.17 4.30 -16.34
C ASN A 164 -7.55 5.78 -16.35
N SER A 165 -7.84 6.34 -17.52
CA SER A 165 -8.16 7.75 -17.69
C SER A 165 -9.44 8.21 -16.97
N LYS A 166 -10.37 7.29 -16.64
CA LYS A 166 -11.58 7.64 -15.89
C LYS A 166 -11.23 7.97 -14.44
N ASP A 167 -10.28 7.21 -13.84
CA ASP A 167 -9.81 7.45 -12.48
C ASP A 167 -9.11 8.81 -12.39
N VAL A 168 -8.22 9.09 -13.34
CA VAL A 168 -7.55 10.40 -13.45
C VAL A 168 -8.59 11.52 -13.56
N THR A 169 -9.59 11.35 -14.43
CA THR A 169 -10.65 12.35 -14.63
C THR A 169 -11.49 12.55 -13.37
N LEU A 170 -11.85 11.48 -12.67
CA LEU A 170 -12.65 11.59 -11.44
C LEU A 170 -11.85 12.24 -10.31
N LEU A 171 -10.57 11.90 -10.17
CA LEU A 171 -9.70 12.54 -9.20
C LEU A 171 -9.50 14.03 -9.52
N GLN A 172 -9.29 14.41 -10.78
CA GLN A 172 -9.24 15.82 -11.19
C GLN A 172 -10.52 16.58 -10.79
N LYS A 173 -11.69 16.00 -11.05
CA LYS A 173 -12.97 16.59 -10.64
C LYS A 173 -13.05 16.75 -9.14
N HIS A 174 -12.56 15.78 -8.36
CA HIS A 174 -12.51 15.88 -6.90
C HIS A 174 -11.62 17.03 -6.43
N LEU A 175 -10.41 17.14 -6.96
CA LEU A 175 -9.44 18.18 -6.60
C LEU A 175 -9.93 19.60 -7.01
N CYS A 176 -10.72 19.69 -8.08
CA CYS A 176 -11.35 20.93 -8.52
C CYS A 176 -12.69 21.23 -7.80
N GLY A 177 -13.14 20.40 -6.87
CA GLY A 177 -14.42 20.56 -6.18
C GLY A 177 -15.67 20.21 -7.01
N ASN A 178 -15.51 19.68 -8.22
CA ASN A 178 -16.60 19.30 -9.13
C ASN A 178 -17.15 17.89 -8.90
N ALA A 179 -16.52 17.11 -8.01
CA ALA A 179 -16.97 15.82 -7.51
C ALA A 179 -16.48 15.65 -6.08
N LYS A 180 -17.10 14.73 -5.32
CA LYS A 180 -16.67 14.42 -3.95
C LYS A 180 -16.41 12.92 -3.82
N LEU A 181 -15.15 12.57 -3.60
CA LEU A 181 -14.77 11.21 -3.18
C LEU A 181 -14.94 11.06 -1.67
N SER A 182 -15.25 9.85 -1.21
CA SER A 182 -15.39 9.54 0.21
C SER A 182 -15.09 8.05 0.46
N GLY A 183 -14.85 7.68 1.73
CA GLY A 183 -14.63 6.31 2.15
C GLY A 183 -13.48 5.64 1.37
N ALA A 184 -13.70 4.42 0.92
CA ALA A 184 -12.71 3.63 0.20
C ALA A 184 -12.23 4.29 -1.11
N PHE A 185 -13.09 5.04 -1.80
CA PHE A 185 -12.71 5.75 -3.03
C PHE A 185 -11.77 6.92 -2.77
N LEU A 186 -11.95 7.63 -1.64
CA LEU A 186 -10.99 8.65 -1.20
C LEU A 186 -9.67 8.01 -0.78
N LYS A 187 -9.70 6.87 -0.11
CA LYS A 187 -8.49 6.10 0.24
C LYS A 187 -7.78 5.57 -1.01
N ALA A 188 -8.51 5.12 -2.02
CA ALA A 188 -7.94 4.69 -3.30
C ALA A 188 -7.27 5.84 -4.06
N ALA A 189 -7.74 7.08 -3.87
CA ALA A 189 -7.18 8.27 -4.47
C ALA A 189 -5.86 8.73 -3.82
N ASP A 190 -5.62 8.41 -2.55
CA ASP A 190 -4.37 8.62 -1.82
C ASP A 190 -3.36 7.54 -2.27
N PHE A 191 -2.76 7.76 -3.44
CA PHE A 191 -1.93 6.75 -4.09
C PHE A 191 -0.57 6.59 -3.41
N ASN A 192 -0.01 7.67 -2.87
CA ASN A 192 1.26 7.65 -2.16
C ASN A 192 1.13 7.31 -0.66
N LEU A 193 -0.11 7.15 -0.17
CA LEU A 193 -0.46 6.79 1.20
C LEU A 193 0.07 7.80 2.25
N ASP A 194 0.20 9.09 1.88
CA ASP A 194 0.66 10.13 2.79
C ASP A 194 -0.49 10.72 3.64
N GLY A 195 -1.71 10.23 3.47
CA GLY A 195 -2.91 10.65 4.18
C GLY A 195 -3.59 11.88 3.58
N LYS A 196 -3.11 12.38 2.45
CA LYS A 196 -3.69 13.51 1.73
C LYS A 196 -4.00 13.10 0.29
N VAL A 197 -5.04 13.69 -0.27
CA VAL A 197 -5.36 13.52 -1.69
C VAL A 197 -5.08 14.83 -2.39
N ASP A 198 -4.03 14.88 -3.20
CA ASP A 198 -3.59 16.10 -3.87
C ASP A 198 -3.04 15.84 -5.30
N ASN A 199 -2.41 16.87 -5.89
CA ASN A 199 -1.88 16.76 -7.25
C ASN A 199 -0.73 15.74 -7.39
N ARG A 200 -0.07 15.35 -6.30
CA ARG A 200 0.97 14.31 -6.34
C ARG A 200 0.34 12.96 -6.68
N ASP A 201 -0.79 12.64 -6.04
CA ASP A 201 -1.53 11.41 -6.34
C ASP A 201 -2.04 11.40 -7.76
N LEU A 202 -2.56 12.53 -8.23
CA LEU A 202 -3.02 12.67 -9.62
C LEU A 202 -1.92 12.35 -10.61
N VAL A 203 -0.71 12.86 -10.38
CA VAL A 203 0.47 12.58 -11.21
C VAL A 203 0.84 11.10 -11.16
N LEU A 204 0.84 10.51 -9.97
CA LEU A 204 1.19 9.10 -9.78
C LEU A 204 0.17 8.17 -10.46
N ILE A 205 -1.12 8.39 -10.25
CA ILE A 205 -2.20 7.63 -10.89
C ILE A 205 -2.14 7.78 -12.42
N SER A 206 -1.85 8.98 -12.91
CA SER A 206 -1.75 9.22 -14.35
C SER A 206 -0.63 8.44 -15.05
N ARG A 207 0.40 8.06 -14.29
CA ARG A 207 1.53 7.25 -14.78
C ARG A 207 1.26 5.74 -14.74
N GLN A 208 0.24 5.30 -14.00
CA GLN A 208 -0.12 3.88 -13.83
C GLN A 208 -1.14 3.40 -14.89
N LYS A 209 -1.70 4.30 -15.68
CA LYS A 209 -2.69 3.91 -16.69
C LYS A 209 -2.05 3.07 -17.79
N ASP A 210 -2.62 1.92 -18.03
CA ASP A 210 -2.31 1.03 -19.14
C ASP A 210 -2.87 1.60 -20.47
#